data_9068e876df32f070fec4fb986c743c8f
#
_entry.id   9068e876df32f070fec4fb986c743c8f
#
_cell.length_a   1.000
_cell.length_b   1.000
_cell.length_c   1.000
_cell.angle_alpha   90.00
_cell.angle_beta   90.00
_cell.angle_gamma   90.00
#
_symmetry.space_group_name_H-M   'P 1'
#
loop_
_entity.id
_entity.type
_entity.pdbx_description
1 polymer ?
#
loop_
_entity_poly.entity_id
_entity_poly.type
_entity_poly.pdbx_seq_one_letter_code
_entity_poly.pdbx_strand_id
1 'polypeptide(L)'
;MEELKEFFDAIEELKALSKDGWVVVVEGIKDVKSLREIGVEGEIVIFSGFSSTAERLNGKKVIILTDYDSKGFDIEKGLLRALSSYGNKPNVELKKRIFRCIKKDVTKVEEL
;
A
#
# COMPACT_ATOMS: atom_id res chain seq x y z
N MET A 1 -23.25 -2.96 -5.06
CA MET A 1 -22.78 -4.01 -5.99
C MET A 1 -21.60 -3.54 -6.81
N GLU A 2 -21.69 -2.36 -7.44
CA GLU A 2 -20.56 -1.79 -8.17
C GLU A 2 -19.37 -1.51 -7.25
N GLU A 3 -19.63 -1.07 -6.03
CA GLU A 3 -18.59 -0.79 -5.03
C GLU A 3 -17.82 -2.05 -4.67
N LEU A 4 -18.52 -3.16 -4.52
CA LEU A 4 -17.89 -4.44 -4.20
C LEU A 4 -17.06 -4.94 -5.38
N LYS A 5 -17.55 -4.75 -6.60
CA LYS A 5 -16.80 -5.08 -7.81
C LYS A 5 -15.51 -4.26 -7.90
N GLU A 6 -15.59 -2.95 -7.67
CA GLU A 6 -14.42 -2.07 -7.67
C GLU A 6 -13.40 -2.49 -6.62
N PHE A 7 -13.89 -2.88 -5.44
CA PHE A 7 -13.01 -3.37 -4.38
C PHE A 7 -12.23 -4.60 -4.84
N PHE A 8 -12.92 -5.59 -5.37
CA PHE A 8 -12.26 -6.81 -5.84
C PHE A 8 -11.35 -6.55 -7.03
N ASP A 9 -11.73 -5.66 -7.94
CA ASP A 9 -10.87 -5.26 -9.05
C ASP A 9 -9.57 -4.63 -8.54
N ALA A 10 -9.67 -3.76 -7.55
CA ALA A 10 -8.51 -3.11 -6.94
C ALA A 10 -7.60 -4.13 -6.23
N ILE A 11 -8.19 -5.07 -5.52
CA ILE A 11 -7.42 -6.16 -4.85
C ILE A 11 -6.71 -7.02 -5.91
N GLU A 12 -7.38 -7.37 -6.99
CA GLU A 12 -6.77 -8.17 -8.05
C GLU A 12 -5.64 -7.40 -8.74
N GLU A 13 -5.80 -6.09 -8.93
CA GLU A 13 -4.73 -5.26 -9.49
C GLU A 13 -3.52 -5.21 -8.55
N LEU A 14 -3.77 -5.06 -7.25
CA LEU A 14 -2.72 -5.09 -6.25
C LEU A 14 -1.92 -6.38 -6.32
N LYS A 15 -2.62 -7.50 -6.38
CA LYS A 15 -2.00 -8.83 -6.47
C LYS A 15 -1.17 -8.98 -7.75
N ALA A 16 -1.71 -8.51 -8.87
CA ALA A 16 -1.03 -8.58 -10.17
C ALA A 16 0.24 -7.73 -10.17
N LEU A 17 0.18 -6.51 -9.66
CA LEU A 17 1.35 -5.63 -9.58
C LEU A 17 2.40 -6.20 -8.64
N SER A 18 1.98 -6.75 -7.51
CA SER A 18 2.88 -7.39 -6.56
C SER A 18 3.62 -8.56 -7.23
N LYS A 19 2.91 -9.39 -7.94
CA LYS A 19 3.48 -10.52 -8.68
C LYS A 19 4.45 -10.05 -9.77
N ASP A 20 4.20 -8.88 -10.33
CA ASP A 20 5.02 -8.26 -11.38
C ASP A 20 6.23 -7.50 -10.84
N GLY A 21 6.49 -7.60 -9.55
CA GLY A 21 7.69 -7.04 -8.93
C GLY A 21 7.50 -5.72 -8.18
N TRP A 22 6.30 -5.19 -8.14
CA TRP A 22 6.04 -3.99 -7.33
C TRP A 22 6.14 -4.34 -5.86
N VAL A 23 6.78 -3.46 -5.10
CA VAL A 23 6.94 -3.62 -3.64
C VAL A 23 5.83 -2.88 -2.92
N VAL A 24 5.17 -3.56 -2.00
CA VAL A 24 4.10 -2.96 -1.20
C VAL A 24 4.66 -2.50 0.14
N VAL A 25 4.39 -1.26 0.52
CA VAL A 25 4.81 -0.71 1.82
C VAL A 25 3.60 -0.63 2.73
N VAL A 26 3.74 -1.17 3.94
CA VAL A 26 2.70 -1.17 4.97
C VAL A 26 3.24 -0.65 6.29
N GLU A 27 2.37 -0.45 7.28
CA GLU A 27 2.77 0.09 8.57
C GLU A 27 3.31 -0.95 9.55
N GLY A 28 2.79 -2.17 9.53
CA GLY A 28 3.17 -3.17 10.51
C GLY A 28 3.02 -4.61 10.07
N ILE A 29 3.40 -5.52 10.98
CA ILE A 29 3.42 -6.96 10.70
C ILE A 29 2.03 -7.56 10.48
N LYS A 30 1.02 -7.02 11.15
CA LYS A 30 -0.37 -7.49 10.98
C LYS A 30 -0.88 -7.21 9.57
N ASP A 31 -0.42 -6.10 8.99
CA ASP A 31 -0.77 -5.74 7.61
C ASP A 31 -0.16 -6.74 6.64
N VAL A 32 1.10 -7.12 6.88
CA VAL A 32 1.78 -8.14 6.07
C VAL A 32 0.98 -9.43 6.07
N LYS A 33 0.58 -9.87 7.27
CA LYS A 33 -0.18 -11.11 7.44
C LYS A 33 -1.51 -11.05 6.67
N SER A 34 -2.26 -9.96 6.82
CA SER A 34 -3.53 -9.78 6.12
C SER A 34 -3.37 -9.81 4.60
N LEU A 35 -2.35 -9.12 4.10
CA LEU A 35 -2.09 -9.08 2.67
C LEU A 35 -1.68 -10.45 2.13
N ARG A 36 -0.90 -11.21 2.89
CA ARG A 36 -0.55 -12.57 2.50
C ARG A 36 -1.79 -13.46 2.41
N GLU A 37 -2.71 -13.30 3.35
CA GLU A 37 -3.95 -14.09 3.38
C GLU A 37 -4.84 -13.81 2.17
N ILE A 38 -4.86 -12.58 1.65
CA ILE A 38 -5.64 -12.27 0.46
C ILE A 38 -4.90 -12.54 -0.85
N GLY A 39 -3.67 -13.01 -0.78
CA GLY A 39 -2.95 -13.48 -1.95
C GLY A 39 -1.88 -12.56 -2.52
N VAL A 40 -1.44 -11.56 -1.76
CA VAL A 40 -0.29 -10.73 -2.17
C VAL A 40 0.98 -11.53 -1.93
N GLU A 41 1.67 -11.90 -3.00
CA GLU A 41 2.82 -12.82 -2.92
C GLU A 41 4.19 -12.16 -3.00
N GLY A 42 4.29 -10.97 -3.60
CA GLY A 42 5.55 -10.28 -3.80
C GLY A 42 6.11 -9.66 -2.53
N GLU A 43 7.14 -8.86 -2.68
CA GLU A 43 7.80 -8.22 -1.55
C GLU A 43 6.88 -7.23 -0.84
N ILE A 44 6.85 -7.31 0.48
CA ILE A 44 6.13 -6.36 1.34
C ILE A 44 7.15 -5.80 2.33
N VAL A 45 7.24 -4.48 2.41
CA VAL A 45 8.17 -3.78 3.29
C VAL A 45 7.39 -3.07 4.39
N ILE A 46 7.82 -3.22 5.62
CA ILE A 46 7.25 -2.52 6.76
C ILE A 46 7.94 -1.17 6.90
N PHE A 47 7.15 -0.12 7.03
CA PHE A 47 7.67 1.23 7.23
C PHE A 47 8.53 1.31 8.49
N SER A 48 9.75 1.82 8.34
CA SER A 48 10.73 1.93 9.43
C SER A 48 11.39 3.32 9.49
N GLY A 49 10.64 4.34 9.10
CA GLY A 49 11.13 5.71 9.01
C GLY A 49 11.25 6.13 7.55
N PHE A 50 11.21 7.43 7.30
CA PHE A 50 11.15 7.96 5.94
C PHE A 50 12.42 7.70 5.14
N SER A 51 13.57 8.07 5.70
CA SER A 51 14.84 7.92 5.01
C SER A 51 15.22 6.46 4.78
N SER A 52 15.12 5.64 5.83
CA SER A 52 15.50 4.23 5.73
C SER A 52 14.60 3.45 4.79
N THR A 53 13.31 3.72 4.83
CA THR A 53 12.35 3.06 3.93
C THR A 53 12.57 3.49 2.49
N ALA A 54 12.73 4.80 2.24
CA ALA A 54 12.96 5.32 0.90
C ALA A 54 14.27 4.79 0.31
N GLU A 55 15.32 4.71 1.11
CA GLU A 55 16.61 4.17 0.69
C GLU A 55 16.47 2.70 0.27
N ARG A 56 15.78 1.92 1.07
CA ARG A 56 15.52 0.50 0.77
C ARG A 56 14.71 0.32 -0.50
N LEU A 57 13.83 1.25 -0.83
CA LEU A 57 12.95 1.18 -1.99
C LEU A 57 13.52 1.85 -3.23
N ASN A 58 14.72 2.41 -3.15
CA ASN A 58 15.33 3.12 -4.25
C ASN A 58 15.46 2.21 -5.48
N GLY A 59 15.01 2.72 -6.63
CA GLY A 59 15.04 1.99 -7.89
C GLY A 59 13.93 0.96 -8.06
N LYS A 60 13.05 0.80 -7.08
CA LYS A 60 11.94 -0.16 -7.14
C LYS A 60 10.63 0.53 -7.46
N LYS A 61 9.70 -0.23 -8.05
CA LYS A 61 8.33 0.24 -8.24
C LYS A 61 7.56 -0.02 -6.95
N VAL A 62 6.93 1.01 -6.40
CA VAL A 62 6.39 0.99 -5.03
C VAL A 62 4.90 1.27 -5.02
N ILE A 63 4.16 0.48 -4.23
CA ILE A 63 2.77 0.74 -3.88
C ILE A 63 2.76 1.11 -2.40
N ILE A 64 2.29 2.30 -2.06
CA ILE A 64 2.14 2.71 -0.66
C ILE A 64 0.75 2.31 -0.18
N LEU A 65 0.69 1.41 0.78
CA LEU A 65 -0.55 0.88 1.31
C LEU A 65 -0.58 1.03 2.83
N THR A 66 -0.49 2.27 3.28
CA THR A 66 -0.66 2.60 4.69
C THR A 66 -2.14 2.71 5.02
N ASP A 67 -2.49 2.74 6.32
CA ASP A 67 -3.88 2.80 6.73
C ASP A 67 -4.59 4.06 6.22
N TYR A 68 -5.90 3.98 6.11
CA TYR A 68 -6.74 5.06 5.60
C TYR A 68 -7.20 5.95 6.77
N ASP A 69 -6.24 6.53 7.48
CA ASP A 69 -6.45 7.39 8.62
C ASP A 69 -5.40 8.52 8.63
N SER A 70 -5.47 9.40 9.58
CA SER A 70 -4.58 10.57 9.70
C SER A 70 -3.10 10.18 9.71
N LYS A 71 -2.76 9.20 10.54
CA LYS A 71 -1.39 8.71 10.65
C LYS A 71 -0.92 8.08 9.33
N GLY A 72 -1.78 7.28 8.71
CA GLY A 72 -1.47 6.62 7.45
C GLY A 72 -1.26 7.62 6.31
N PHE A 73 -2.03 8.70 6.28
CA PHE A 73 -1.84 9.76 5.29
C PHE A 73 -0.57 10.55 5.54
N ASP A 74 -0.20 10.78 6.79
CA ASP A 74 1.05 11.47 7.11
C ASP A 74 2.26 10.65 6.67
N ILE A 75 2.23 9.35 6.89
CA ILE A 75 3.28 8.44 6.44
C ILE A 75 3.35 8.44 4.91
N GLU A 76 2.20 8.34 4.25
CA GLU A 76 2.13 8.37 2.79
C GLU A 76 2.75 9.66 2.23
N LYS A 77 2.39 10.81 2.76
CA LYS A 77 2.94 12.10 2.33
C LYS A 77 4.45 12.16 2.49
N GLY A 78 4.95 11.74 3.65
CA GLY A 78 6.38 11.75 3.93
C GLY A 78 7.16 10.81 3.02
N LEU A 79 6.60 9.62 2.76
CA LEU A 79 7.21 8.66 1.83
C LEU A 79 7.20 9.17 0.39
N LEU A 80 6.12 9.82 -0.03
CA LEU A 80 6.05 10.42 -1.37
C LEU A 80 7.15 11.45 -1.56
N ARG A 81 7.37 12.30 -0.56
CA ARG A 81 8.46 13.30 -0.63
C ARG A 81 9.83 12.63 -0.69
N ALA A 82 10.07 11.67 0.20
CA ALA A 82 11.36 10.99 0.27
C ALA A 82 11.65 10.22 -1.02
N LEU A 83 10.66 9.52 -1.57
CA LEU A 83 10.83 8.76 -2.80
C LEU A 83 10.93 9.66 -4.03
N SER A 84 10.23 10.80 -4.03
CA SER A 84 10.32 11.77 -5.12
C SER A 84 11.72 12.32 -5.29
N SER A 85 12.46 12.48 -4.19
CA SER A 85 13.85 12.96 -4.25
C SER A 85 14.76 11.99 -4.98
N TYR A 86 14.37 10.72 -5.11
CA TYR A 86 15.09 9.72 -5.89
C TYR A 86 14.49 9.52 -7.30
N GLY A 87 13.54 10.37 -7.69
CA GLY A 87 12.85 10.24 -8.98
C GLY A 87 11.80 9.16 -9.04
N ASN A 88 11.36 8.66 -7.89
CA ASN A 88 10.38 7.58 -7.79
C ASN A 88 8.95 8.14 -7.73
N LYS A 89 8.03 7.50 -8.44
CA LYS A 89 6.60 7.86 -8.40
C LYS A 89 5.79 6.68 -7.86
N PRO A 90 5.60 6.61 -6.54
CA PRO A 90 4.83 5.51 -5.95
C PRO A 90 3.36 5.53 -6.37
N ASN A 91 2.75 4.36 -6.41
CA ASN A 91 1.32 4.22 -6.59
C ASN A 91 0.62 4.45 -5.26
N VAL A 92 -0.23 5.46 -5.18
CA VAL A 92 -1.08 5.75 -4.02
C VAL A 92 -2.57 5.60 -4.37
N GLU A 93 -2.88 5.35 -5.63
CA GLU A 93 -4.26 5.24 -6.11
C GLU A 93 -4.95 3.95 -5.65
N LEU A 94 -4.21 2.86 -5.58
CA LEU A 94 -4.78 1.57 -5.15
C LEU A 94 -5.32 1.66 -3.74
N LYS A 95 -4.62 2.31 -2.84
CA LYS A 95 -5.09 2.54 -1.46
C LYS A 95 -6.45 3.24 -1.45
N LYS A 96 -6.57 4.30 -2.22
CA LYS A 96 -7.82 5.06 -2.31
C LYS A 96 -8.95 4.20 -2.87
N ARG A 97 -8.68 3.46 -3.92
CA ARG A 97 -9.68 2.59 -4.54
C ARG A 97 -10.15 1.50 -3.59
N ILE A 98 -9.23 0.90 -2.85
CA ILE A 98 -9.55 -0.17 -1.90
C ILE A 98 -10.44 0.36 -0.77
N PHE A 99 -10.00 1.41 -0.08
CA PHE A 99 -10.72 1.89 1.09
C PHE A 99 -12.01 2.64 0.77
N ARG A 100 -12.07 3.31 -0.37
CA ARG A 100 -13.26 4.03 -0.81
C ARG A 100 -14.45 3.11 -1.06
N CYS A 101 -14.18 1.87 -1.40
CA CYS A 101 -15.20 0.89 -1.79
C CYS A 101 -15.78 0.09 -0.62
N ILE A 102 -15.23 0.24 0.59
CA ILE A 102 -15.66 -0.51 1.76
C ILE A 102 -16.28 0.41 2.80
N LYS A 103 -16.87 -0.17 3.84
CA LYS A 103 -17.57 0.60 4.88
C LYS A 103 -16.67 1.61 5.56
N LYS A 104 -17.23 2.74 5.97
CA LYS A 104 -16.50 3.84 6.58
C LYS A 104 -15.72 3.48 7.84
N ASP A 105 -16.11 2.43 8.53
CA ASP A 105 -15.43 1.98 9.74
C ASP A 105 -14.21 1.11 9.47
N VAL A 106 -13.97 0.72 8.23
CA VAL A 106 -12.79 -0.05 7.85
C VAL A 106 -11.73 0.91 7.32
N THR A 107 -10.71 1.17 8.12
CA THR A 107 -9.65 2.12 7.78
C THR A 107 -8.25 1.50 7.84
N LYS A 108 -8.14 0.29 8.37
CA LYS A 108 -6.84 -0.37 8.57
C LYS A 108 -6.63 -1.51 7.59
N VAL A 109 -5.40 -1.61 7.09
CA VAL A 109 -5.02 -2.67 6.16
C VAL A 109 -5.22 -4.05 6.78
N GLU A 110 -4.96 -4.21 8.07
CA GLU A 110 -5.14 -5.48 8.77
C GLU A 110 -6.60 -5.95 8.80
N GLU A 111 -7.55 -5.06 8.50
CA GLU A 111 -8.99 -5.40 8.47
C GLU A 111 -9.45 -5.85 7.08
N LEU A 112 -8.58 -5.75 6.09
CA LEU A 112 -8.88 -6.20 4.74
C LEU A 112 -8.88 -7.72 4.68
#